data_1fc60f8bf46ecf5f69dcb77f7737ecc7
#
_entry.id   1fc60f8bf46ecf5f69dcb77f7737ecc7
#
_cell.length_a   1.000
_cell.length_b   1.000
_cell.length_c   1.000
_cell.angle_alpha   90.00
_cell.angle_beta   90.00
_cell.angle_gamma   90.00
#
_symmetry.space_group_name_H-M   'P 1'
#
loop_
_entity.id
_entity.type
_entity.pdbx_description
1 polymer ?
#
loop_
_entity_poly.entity_id
_entity_poly.type
_entity_poly.pdbx_seq_one_letter_code
_entity_poly.pdbx_strand_id
1 'polypeptide(L)'
;VSGAARGLIVHDDLELRLKVADLLRNAGATRPFDTVSAVDFEALSTAAMDPYAAFFLILNFAGGAQAHSLKTLTRVRTQVPRTPIFVIACGGSERNAVQAVKSGAMDYWPIHAVELNELKGALKVIDTLQGERTKPRAAVASASAAPAKFDDLTIPGYRFIKRLSKSEAGAVYLAEAIESATQVAVKLQRMTDVSEVQRKWFLRECDLLSKINHRSVADVLDYGATPECCYLVLDYFPCGSLRDRLRNPISEDDALNYALQIGDALCVVHAANIVHRDLKPSNLMLTDDNRLVMIDFGLARSGTASLDITHPSISVGSPYYVSPEQIAGQEPNVRCDLYSFGVVLYELLTGSVPFAGRSIAEILEHHRVTPVPRLPPALRHYQTLIDRLLAKSPQDRYASAGEAVATLRTLLTKPQTRTRNA
;
A
#
# COMPACT_ATOMS: atom_id res chain seq x y z
N VAL A 1 2.85 -44.99 6.11
CA VAL A 1 1.53 -44.45 5.72
C VAL A 1 1.65 -42.95 5.83
N SER A 2 1.82 -42.27 4.71
CA SER A 2 1.87 -40.78 4.58
C SER A 2 0.48 -40.27 4.99
N GLY A 3 0.36 -39.73 6.21
CA GLY A 3 -0.87 -39.10 6.70
C GLY A 3 -1.19 -37.87 5.86
N ALA A 4 -2.35 -37.85 5.20
CA ALA A 4 -2.86 -36.66 4.53
C ALA A 4 -2.93 -35.52 5.54
N ALA A 5 -2.35 -34.36 5.19
CA ALA A 5 -2.36 -33.19 6.08
C ALA A 5 -3.80 -32.77 6.40
N ARG A 6 -4.14 -32.63 7.70
CA ARG A 6 -5.49 -32.35 8.19
C ARG A 6 -5.73 -30.85 8.28
N GLY A 7 -6.99 -30.42 8.20
CA GLY A 7 -7.40 -29.08 8.63
C GLY A 7 -7.92 -29.10 10.07
N LEU A 8 -7.88 -27.98 10.78
CA LEU A 8 -8.42 -27.83 12.12
C LEU A 8 -9.50 -26.75 12.18
N ILE A 9 -10.68 -27.12 12.71
CA ILE A 9 -11.81 -26.22 12.95
C ILE A 9 -11.93 -25.94 14.43
N VAL A 10 -11.95 -24.68 14.83
CA VAL A 10 -11.91 -24.25 16.24
C VAL A 10 -13.16 -23.44 16.59
N HIS A 11 -13.93 -23.90 17.58
CA HIS A 11 -15.02 -23.18 18.24
C HIS A 11 -15.53 -23.93 19.46
N ASP A 12 -16.18 -23.26 20.40
CA ASP A 12 -16.77 -23.96 21.58
C ASP A 12 -18.03 -24.74 21.22
N ASP A 13 -18.87 -24.22 20.35
CA ASP A 13 -20.10 -24.87 19.90
C ASP A 13 -19.78 -26.00 18.91
N LEU A 14 -20.12 -27.22 19.29
CA LEU A 14 -19.90 -28.43 18.50
C LEU A 14 -20.75 -28.46 17.23
N GLU A 15 -22.02 -28.01 17.31
CA GLU A 15 -22.93 -28.00 16.16
C GLU A 15 -22.38 -27.08 15.06
N LEU A 16 -21.87 -25.94 15.45
CA LEU A 16 -21.27 -24.96 14.53
C LEU A 16 -20.00 -25.51 13.87
N ARG A 17 -19.15 -26.21 14.62
CA ARG A 17 -17.95 -26.88 14.07
C ARG A 17 -18.33 -27.93 13.02
N LEU A 18 -19.35 -28.75 13.31
CA LEU A 18 -19.82 -29.78 12.39
C LEU A 18 -20.46 -29.18 11.14
N LYS A 19 -21.22 -28.10 11.29
CA LYS A 19 -21.78 -27.36 10.15
C LYS A 19 -20.69 -26.82 9.21
N VAL A 20 -19.62 -26.23 9.74
CA VAL A 20 -18.49 -25.75 8.94
C VAL A 20 -17.76 -26.91 8.27
N ALA A 21 -17.56 -28.03 8.98
CA ALA A 21 -16.97 -29.23 8.38
C ALA A 21 -17.80 -29.80 7.22
N ASP A 22 -19.14 -29.76 7.32
CA ASP A 22 -20.05 -30.17 6.26
C ASP A 22 -19.98 -29.21 5.06
N LEU A 23 -19.93 -27.90 5.30
CA LEU A 23 -19.76 -26.92 4.24
C LEU A 23 -18.44 -27.13 3.48
N LEU A 24 -17.34 -27.39 4.17
CA LEU A 24 -16.04 -27.70 3.55
C LEU A 24 -16.09 -29.01 2.74
N ARG A 25 -16.77 -30.05 3.23
CA ARG A 25 -16.99 -31.28 2.46
C ARG A 25 -17.80 -31.03 1.20
N ASN A 26 -18.88 -30.27 1.30
CA ASN A 26 -19.71 -29.88 0.16
C ASN A 26 -18.97 -28.98 -0.85
N ALA A 27 -17.98 -28.21 -0.38
CA ALA A 27 -17.08 -27.46 -1.25
C ALA A 27 -16.03 -28.34 -1.96
N GLY A 28 -15.98 -29.65 -1.68
CA GLY A 28 -15.09 -30.59 -2.34
C GLY A 28 -13.80 -30.89 -1.57
N ALA A 29 -13.77 -30.65 -0.26
CA ALA A 29 -12.62 -31.02 0.57
C ALA A 29 -12.38 -32.53 0.55
N THR A 30 -11.18 -32.94 0.11
CA THR A 30 -10.74 -34.35 0.04
C THR A 30 -10.00 -34.80 1.31
N ARG A 31 -9.66 -33.86 2.18
CA ARG A 31 -8.90 -34.09 3.41
C ARG A 31 -9.80 -34.06 4.66
N PRO A 32 -9.43 -34.79 5.75
CA PRO A 32 -10.16 -34.75 7.00
C PRO A 32 -9.93 -33.41 7.73
N PHE A 33 -10.95 -33.00 8.48
CA PHE A 33 -10.89 -31.86 9.40
C PHE A 33 -11.10 -32.37 10.82
N ASP A 34 -10.15 -32.03 11.69
CA ASP A 34 -10.32 -32.24 13.14
C ASP A 34 -11.10 -31.04 13.71
N THR A 35 -11.81 -31.23 14.79
CA THR A 35 -12.56 -30.18 15.48
C THR A 35 -12.14 -30.11 16.94
N VAL A 36 -11.95 -28.91 17.45
CA VAL A 36 -11.50 -28.66 18.82
C VAL A 36 -12.27 -27.51 19.45
N SER A 37 -12.50 -27.51 20.77
CA SER A 37 -13.04 -26.36 21.48
C SER A 37 -12.03 -25.23 21.55
N ALA A 38 -12.48 -23.99 21.73
CA ALA A 38 -11.58 -22.86 21.90
C ALA A 38 -10.67 -23.00 23.13
N VAL A 39 -11.20 -23.59 24.20
CA VAL A 39 -10.46 -23.86 25.45
C VAL A 39 -9.35 -24.87 25.22
N ASP A 40 -9.67 -26.02 24.61
CA ASP A 40 -8.65 -27.03 24.29
C ASP A 40 -7.64 -26.53 23.28
N PHE A 41 -8.08 -25.73 22.31
CA PHE A 41 -7.21 -25.11 21.33
C PHE A 41 -6.22 -24.13 21.98
N GLU A 42 -6.63 -23.38 22.99
CA GLU A 42 -5.74 -22.50 23.74
C GLU A 42 -4.63 -23.25 24.47
N ALA A 43 -4.88 -24.48 24.83
CA ALA A 43 -3.92 -25.38 25.50
C ALA A 43 -2.94 -26.06 24.51
N LEU A 44 -3.19 -26.02 23.18
CA LEU A 44 -2.32 -26.67 22.21
C LEU A 44 -0.95 -25.98 22.13
N SER A 45 0.10 -26.80 22.13
CA SER A 45 1.47 -26.34 21.86
C SER A 45 1.70 -26.12 20.37
N THR A 46 2.74 -25.35 20.04
CA THR A 46 3.17 -25.14 18.65
C THR A 46 3.43 -26.46 17.91
N ALA A 47 4.04 -27.45 18.57
CA ALA A 47 4.30 -28.76 17.99
C ALA A 47 3.02 -29.53 17.67
N ALA A 48 1.94 -29.32 18.43
CA ALA A 48 0.65 -29.93 18.17
C ALA A 48 -0.12 -29.23 17.03
N MET A 49 0.18 -27.98 16.75
CA MET A 49 -0.42 -27.19 15.67
C MET A 49 0.30 -27.38 14.32
N ASP A 50 1.59 -27.67 14.31
CA ASP A 50 2.42 -27.77 13.10
C ASP A 50 1.94 -28.82 12.06
N PRO A 51 1.34 -29.97 12.44
CA PRO A 51 0.86 -30.95 11.47
C PRO A 51 -0.33 -30.50 10.63
N TYR A 52 -1.03 -29.41 11.01
CA TYR A 52 -2.22 -28.99 10.30
C TYR A 52 -1.90 -28.23 9.02
N ALA A 53 -2.66 -28.52 7.97
CA ALA A 53 -2.57 -27.86 6.67
C ALA A 53 -3.23 -26.48 6.64
N ALA A 54 -4.24 -26.27 7.47
CA ALA A 54 -5.00 -25.03 7.59
C ALA A 54 -5.75 -24.96 8.93
N PHE A 55 -6.06 -23.76 9.36
CA PHE A 55 -6.93 -23.47 10.51
C PHE A 55 -8.18 -22.72 10.05
N PHE A 56 -9.34 -23.19 10.48
CA PHE A 56 -10.63 -22.50 10.33
C PHE A 56 -11.07 -22.08 11.74
N LEU A 57 -10.84 -20.80 12.06
CA LEU A 57 -11.17 -20.24 13.36
C LEU A 57 -12.57 -19.62 13.30
N ILE A 58 -13.53 -20.19 13.99
CA ILE A 58 -14.85 -19.60 14.14
C ILE A 58 -14.77 -18.67 15.35
N LEU A 59 -14.78 -17.35 15.11
CA LEU A 59 -14.53 -16.34 16.14
C LEU A 59 -15.75 -15.45 16.36
N ASN A 60 -16.01 -15.10 17.64
CA ASN A 60 -17.09 -14.18 17.98
C ASN A 60 -16.59 -12.73 18.00
N PHE A 61 -17.24 -11.87 17.21
CA PHE A 61 -16.96 -10.43 17.15
C PHE A 61 -18.09 -9.58 17.72
N ALA A 62 -19.16 -10.17 18.23
CA ALA A 62 -20.27 -9.46 18.88
C ALA A 62 -20.00 -9.21 20.37
N GLY A 63 -20.71 -8.26 20.97
CA GLY A 63 -20.80 -8.10 22.42
C GLY A 63 -19.49 -7.86 23.18
N GLY A 64 -18.47 -7.24 22.55
CA GLY A 64 -17.17 -6.96 23.21
C GLY A 64 -16.16 -8.11 23.14
N ALA A 65 -16.49 -9.26 22.55
CA ALA A 65 -15.58 -10.41 22.38
C ALA A 65 -14.47 -10.19 21.34
N GLN A 66 -14.53 -9.10 20.57
CA GLN A 66 -13.59 -8.79 19.50
C GLN A 66 -12.12 -8.83 19.92
N ALA A 67 -11.77 -8.23 21.06
CA ALA A 67 -10.38 -8.17 21.53
C ALA A 67 -9.82 -9.56 21.82
N HIS A 68 -10.63 -10.45 22.39
CA HIS A 68 -10.24 -11.84 22.64
C HIS A 68 -10.06 -12.61 21.34
N SER A 69 -10.99 -12.50 20.40
CA SER A 69 -10.93 -13.14 19.08
C SER A 69 -9.68 -12.74 18.30
N LEU A 70 -9.32 -11.46 18.29
CA LEU A 70 -8.10 -10.98 17.64
C LEU A 70 -6.83 -11.44 18.33
N LYS A 71 -6.83 -11.53 19.68
CA LYS A 71 -5.70 -12.05 20.46
C LYS A 71 -5.45 -13.52 20.13
N THR A 72 -6.51 -14.34 20.05
CA THR A 72 -6.43 -15.75 19.64
C THR A 72 -5.83 -15.87 18.24
N LEU A 73 -6.31 -15.10 17.27
CA LEU A 73 -5.81 -15.10 15.90
C LEU A 73 -4.32 -14.73 15.83
N THR A 74 -3.91 -13.66 16.51
CA THR A 74 -2.51 -13.22 16.57
C THR A 74 -1.61 -14.29 17.19
N ARG A 75 -2.06 -14.96 18.25
CA ARG A 75 -1.34 -16.08 18.86
C ARG A 75 -1.11 -17.22 17.87
N VAL A 76 -2.16 -17.65 17.18
CA VAL A 76 -2.07 -18.72 16.17
C VAL A 76 -1.09 -18.36 15.07
N ARG A 77 -1.18 -17.14 14.55
CA ARG A 77 -0.26 -16.64 13.50
C ARG A 77 1.19 -16.65 13.96
N THR A 78 1.44 -16.28 15.22
CA THR A 78 2.81 -16.29 15.80
C THR A 78 3.34 -17.72 15.94
N GLN A 79 2.50 -18.67 16.32
CA GLN A 79 2.90 -20.08 16.54
C GLN A 79 3.07 -20.86 15.24
N VAL A 80 2.26 -20.57 14.21
CA VAL A 80 2.27 -21.25 12.91
C VAL A 80 2.29 -20.24 11.74
N PRO A 81 3.38 -19.52 11.57
CA PRO A 81 3.46 -18.35 10.67
C PRO A 81 3.22 -18.67 9.20
N ARG A 82 3.37 -19.93 8.77
CA ARG A 82 3.23 -20.37 7.38
C ARG A 82 1.95 -21.14 7.08
N THR A 83 1.14 -21.45 8.08
CA THR A 83 -0.11 -22.19 7.88
C THR A 83 -1.26 -21.23 7.58
N PRO A 84 -2.05 -21.45 6.53
CA PRO A 84 -3.20 -20.61 6.23
C PRO A 84 -4.24 -20.65 7.35
N ILE A 85 -4.74 -19.47 7.72
CA ILE A 85 -5.75 -19.27 8.76
C ILE A 85 -6.93 -18.57 8.13
N PHE A 86 -8.10 -19.20 8.17
CA PHE A 86 -9.36 -18.64 7.69
C PHE A 86 -10.24 -18.33 8.91
N VAL A 87 -10.89 -17.16 8.91
CA VAL A 87 -11.77 -16.74 9.99
C VAL A 87 -13.21 -16.79 9.53
N ILE A 88 -14.06 -17.49 10.29
CA ILE A 88 -15.51 -17.49 10.12
C ILE A 88 -16.09 -16.75 11.33
N ALA A 89 -16.76 -15.62 11.07
CA ALA A 89 -17.18 -14.70 12.11
C ALA A 89 -18.62 -14.91 12.53
N CYS A 90 -18.83 -15.11 13.82
CA CYS A 90 -20.14 -15.02 14.46
C CYS A 90 -20.37 -13.58 14.92
N GLY A 91 -21.21 -12.83 14.19
CA GLY A 91 -21.35 -11.41 14.35
C GLY A 91 -20.12 -10.63 13.87
N GLY A 92 -20.26 -9.34 13.76
CA GLY A 92 -19.14 -8.49 13.34
C GLY A 92 -19.51 -7.53 12.23
N SER A 93 -18.59 -6.66 11.91
CA SER A 93 -18.68 -5.62 10.88
C SER A 93 -17.53 -5.75 9.90
N GLU A 94 -17.58 -5.01 8.80
CA GLU A 94 -16.45 -4.87 7.86
C GLU A 94 -15.15 -4.48 8.58
N ARG A 95 -15.25 -3.67 9.63
CA ARG A 95 -14.09 -3.30 10.46
C ARG A 95 -13.47 -4.51 11.16
N ASN A 96 -14.27 -5.49 11.56
CA ASN A 96 -13.79 -6.74 12.16
C ASN A 96 -13.08 -7.62 11.13
N ALA A 97 -13.58 -7.66 9.89
CA ALA A 97 -12.95 -8.36 8.77
C ALA A 97 -11.54 -7.81 8.51
N VAL A 98 -11.43 -6.49 8.40
CA VAL A 98 -10.15 -5.80 8.21
C VAL A 98 -9.16 -6.13 9.35
N GLN A 99 -9.64 -6.13 10.60
CA GLN A 99 -8.77 -6.43 11.74
C GLN A 99 -8.34 -7.90 11.79
N ALA A 100 -9.22 -8.83 11.42
CA ALA A 100 -8.89 -10.25 11.35
C ALA A 100 -7.80 -10.51 10.30
N VAL A 101 -7.93 -9.95 9.11
CA VAL A 101 -6.90 -10.06 8.05
C VAL A 101 -5.58 -9.44 8.50
N LYS A 102 -5.60 -8.26 9.14
CA LYS A 102 -4.41 -7.64 9.74
C LYS A 102 -3.73 -8.49 10.82
N SER A 103 -4.52 -9.22 11.59
CA SER A 103 -4.01 -10.12 12.63
C SER A 103 -3.54 -11.46 12.07
N GLY A 104 -3.52 -11.62 10.74
CA GLY A 104 -2.93 -12.75 10.05
C GLY A 104 -3.94 -13.79 9.52
N ALA A 105 -5.25 -13.49 9.48
CA ALA A 105 -6.18 -14.29 8.70
C ALA A 105 -5.87 -14.14 7.21
N MET A 106 -5.97 -15.23 6.48
CA MET A 106 -5.86 -15.23 5.02
C MET A 106 -7.17 -14.76 4.37
N ASP A 107 -8.29 -15.08 5.01
CA ASP A 107 -9.60 -14.61 4.63
C ASP A 107 -10.56 -14.54 5.81
N TYR A 108 -11.70 -13.83 5.65
CA TYR A 108 -12.70 -13.62 6.70
C TYR A 108 -14.10 -13.65 6.11
N TRP A 109 -14.96 -14.52 6.64
CA TRP A 109 -16.35 -14.67 6.19
C TRP A 109 -17.33 -14.55 7.35
N PRO A 110 -18.39 -13.74 7.24
CA PRO A 110 -19.51 -13.82 8.17
C PRO A 110 -20.20 -15.18 8.03
N ILE A 111 -20.50 -15.84 9.14
CA ILE A 111 -21.04 -17.22 9.15
C ILE A 111 -22.34 -17.38 8.35
N HIS A 112 -23.14 -16.33 8.28
CA HIS A 112 -24.41 -16.31 7.54
C HIS A 112 -24.24 -16.05 6.03
N ALA A 113 -23.06 -15.63 5.59
CA ALA A 113 -22.75 -15.25 4.22
C ALA A 113 -21.62 -16.09 3.61
N VAL A 114 -21.21 -17.16 4.26
CA VAL A 114 -20.18 -18.07 3.72
C VAL A 114 -20.71 -18.77 2.47
N GLU A 115 -20.13 -18.45 1.31
CA GLU A 115 -20.50 -19.04 0.03
C GLU A 115 -19.62 -20.26 -0.32
N LEU A 116 -20.22 -21.22 -1.04
CA LEU A 116 -19.52 -22.44 -1.45
C LEU A 116 -18.30 -22.15 -2.34
N ASN A 117 -18.36 -21.11 -3.16
CA ASN A 117 -17.27 -20.70 -4.06
C ASN A 117 -16.07 -20.14 -3.28
N GLU A 118 -16.29 -19.43 -2.20
CA GLU A 118 -15.23 -18.92 -1.31
C GLU A 118 -14.50 -20.08 -0.64
N LEU A 119 -15.24 -21.06 -0.12
CA LEU A 119 -14.65 -22.26 0.48
C LEU A 119 -13.88 -23.10 -0.53
N LYS A 120 -14.36 -23.21 -1.79
CA LYS A 120 -13.60 -23.85 -2.88
C LYS A 120 -12.29 -23.10 -3.17
N GLY A 121 -12.31 -21.77 -3.12
CA GLY A 121 -11.12 -20.93 -3.23
C GLY A 121 -10.11 -21.23 -2.13
N ALA A 122 -10.57 -21.25 -0.88
CA ALA A 122 -9.73 -21.59 0.28
C ALA A 122 -9.11 -23.00 0.17
N LEU A 123 -9.90 -24.00 -0.21
CA LEU A 123 -9.41 -25.38 -0.39
C LEU A 123 -8.33 -25.45 -1.48
N LYS A 124 -8.51 -24.75 -2.60
CA LYS A 124 -7.52 -24.69 -3.68
C LYS A 124 -6.21 -24.05 -3.21
N VAL A 125 -6.26 -23.01 -2.40
CA VAL A 125 -5.08 -22.39 -1.78
C VAL A 125 -4.36 -23.40 -0.87
N ILE A 126 -5.10 -24.09 -0.01
CA ILE A 126 -4.54 -25.12 0.88
C ILE A 126 -3.84 -26.22 0.06
N ASP A 127 -4.46 -26.72 -1.02
CA ASP A 127 -3.89 -27.75 -1.89
C ASP A 127 -2.63 -27.29 -2.58
N THR A 128 -2.60 -26.04 -3.07
CA THR A 128 -1.42 -25.45 -3.70
C THR A 128 -0.24 -25.39 -2.72
N LEU A 129 -0.47 -24.86 -1.52
CA LEU A 129 0.56 -24.73 -0.47
C LEU A 129 1.07 -26.09 0.03
N GLN A 130 0.21 -27.12 0.05
CA GLN A 130 0.61 -28.47 0.44
C GLN A 130 1.35 -29.20 -0.71
N GLY A 131 0.98 -28.98 -1.96
CA GLY A 131 1.70 -29.51 -3.11
C GLY A 131 3.16 -29.03 -3.16
N GLU A 132 3.41 -27.82 -2.68
CA GLU A 132 4.77 -27.28 -2.51
C GLU A 132 5.53 -27.94 -1.34
N ARG A 133 4.81 -28.31 -0.26
CA ARG A 133 5.40 -29.02 0.90
C ARG A 133 5.75 -30.49 0.62
N THR A 134 5.05 -31.15 -0.32
CA THR A 134 5.18 -32.60 -0.59
C THR A 134 6.09 -32.92 -1.77
N LYS A 135 6.60 -31.97 -2.52
CA LYS A 135 7.63 -32.21 -3.54
C LYS A 135 8.87 -32.80 -2.85
N PRO A 136 9.37 -33.98 -3.25
CA PRO A 136 10.56 -34.56 -2.66
C PRO A 136 11.69 -33.55 -2.84
N ARG A 137 12.25 -33.16 -1.74
CA ARG A 137 13.48 -32.34 -1.68
C ARG A 137 14.62 -33.21 -2.23
N ALA A 138 14.67 -33.32 -3.58
CA ALA A 138 15.82 -33.88 -4.26
C ALA A 138 17.03 -33.04 -3.85
N ALA A 139 17.98 -33.72 -3.28
CA ALA A 139 19.23 -33.24 -2.74
C ALA A 139 19.76 -31.98 -3.47
N VAL A 140 19.49 -30.81 -2.93
CA VAL A 140 20.39 -29.69 -3.01
C VAL A 140 20.81 -29.45 -1.56
N ALA A 141 21.84 -30.19 -1.18
CA ALA A 141 22.64 -29.86 -0.03
C ALA A 141 23.26 -28.49 -0.31
N SER A 142 23.29 -27.67 0.73
CA SER A 142 23.89 -26.33 0.82
C SER A 142 23.11 -25.18 0.18
N ALA A 143 22.36 -24.51 1.00
CA ALA A 143 22.39 -23.12 1.36
C ALA A 143 21.04 -22.80 2.02
N SER A 144 21.00 -22.63 3.32
CA SER A 144 20.06 -21.71 3.95
C SER A 144 20.44 -20.31 3.44
N ALA A 145 20.07 -20.03 2.19
CA ALA A 145 20.21 -18.70 1.66
C ALA A 145 19.22 -17.83 2.42
N ALA A 146 19.73 -16.97 3.27
CA ALA A 146 19.05 -15.74 3.64
C ALA A 146 18.41 -15.18 2.36
N PRO A 147 17.17 -14.61 2.42
CA PRO A 147 16.50 -14.13 1.21
C PRO A 147 17.48 -13.28 0.41
N ALA A 148 17.66 -13.60 -0.87
CA ALA A 148 18.65 -12.98 -1.74
C ALA A 148 18.64 -11.47 -1.51
N LYS A 149 19.78 -10.87 -1.22
CA LYS A 149 19.86 -9.43 -1.05
C LYS A 149 19.46 -8.80 -2.38
N PHE A 150 18.78 -7.65 -2.36
CA PHE A 150 18.47 -6.94 -3.60
C PHE A 150 19.70 -6.70 -4.47
N ASP A 151 20.87 -6.60 -3.84
CA ASP A 151 22.17 -6.40 -4.50
C ASP A 151 22.61 -7.63 -5.32
N ASP A 152 22.01 -8.80 -5.12
CA ASP A 152 22.29 -10.05 -5.84
C ASP A 152 21.32 -10.29 -7.01
N LEU A 153 20.29 -9.42 -7.15
CA LEU A 153 19.29 -9.53 -8.23
C LEU A 153 19.83 -8.89 -9.50
N THR A 154 19.56 -9.56 -10.62
CA THR A 154 19.88 -9.07 -11.97
C THR A 154 18.61 -8.95 -12.80
N ILE A 155 18.47 -7.85 -13.53
CA ILE A 155 17.41 -7.67 -14.50
C ILE A 155 18.04 -7.73 -15.89
N PRO A 156 17.59 -8.65 -16.77
CA PRO A 156 18.12 -8.74 -18.13
C PRO A 156 18.06 -7.41 -18.85
N GLY A 157 19.12 -7.04 -19.55
CA GLY A 157 19.20 -5.76 -20.28
C GLY A 157 19.69 -4.55 -19.46
N TYR A 158 19.88 -4.71 -18.14
CA TYR A 158 20.27 -3.59 -17.26
C TYR A 158 21.49 -3.95 -16.41
N ARG A 159 22.47 -3.06 -16.40
CA ARG A 159 23.66 -3.15 -15.54
C ARG A 159 23.51 -2.18 -14.37
N PHE A 160 23.36 -2.69 -13.16
CA PHE A 160 23.25 -1.86 -11.95
C PHE A 160 24.57 -1.16 -11.64
N ILE A 161 24.48 0.16 -11.42
CA ILE A 161 25.63 1.04 -11.12
C ILE A 161 25.74 1.27 -9.62
N LYS A 162 24.64 1.76 -9.01
CA LYS A 162 24.58 2.03 -7.57
C LYS A 162 23.12 1.99 -7.07
N ARG A 163 22.96 1.68 -5.80
CA ARG A 163 21.65 1.74 -5.14
C ARG A 163 21.33 3.19 -4.74
N LEU A 164 20.16 3.68 -5.16
CA LEU A 164 19.65 5.02 -4.86
C LEU A 164 18.83 5.02 -3.56
N SER A 165 17.99 3.99 -3.35
CA SER A 165 17.20 3.84 -2.13
C SER A 165 16.94 2.37 -1.79
N LYS A 166 16.57 2.11 -0.52
CA LYS A 166 16.18 0.78 -0.04
C LYS A 166 15.09 0.91 1.01
N SER A 167 14.10 0.01 0.93
CA SER A 167 13.11 -0.27 1.96
C SER A 167 13.01 -1.78 2.19
N GLU A 168 12.20 -2.24 3.15
CA GLU A 168 11.95 -3.68 3.31
C GLU A 168 11.26 -4.29 2.09
N ALA A 169 10.33 -3.55 1.47
CA ALA A 169 9.54 -4.01 0.34
C ALA A 169 10.24 -3.87 -1.02
N GLY A 170 11.28 -3.02 -1.13
CA GLY A 170 11.89 -2.72 -2.42
C GLY A 170 13.19 -1.94 -2.37
N ALA A 171 13.80 -1.76 -3.52
CA ALA A 171 14.98 -0.94 -3.71
C ALA A 171 14.92 -0.23 -5.07
N VAL A 172 15.58 0.92 -5.17
CA VAL A 172 15.75 1.64 -6.45
C VAL A 172 17.24 1.71 -6.75
N TYR A 173 17.59 1.36 -7.98
CA TYR A 173 18.96 1.39 -8.49
C TYR A 173 19.09 2.37 -9.65
N LEU A 174 20.20 3.09 -9.68
CA LEU A 174 20.71 3.65 -10.92
C LEU A 174 21.31 2.49 -11.71
N ALA A 175 20.87 2.32 -12.94
CA ALA A 175 21.39 1.32 -13.87
C ALA A 175 21.68 1.94 -15.22
N GLU A 176 22.41 1.21 -16.04
CA GLU A 176 22.64 1.51 -17.46
C GLU A 176 21.88 0.45 -18.29
N ALA A 177 21.05 0.93 -19.20
CA ALA A 177 20.45 0.06 -20.22
C ALA A 177 21.56 -0.39 -21.20
N ILE A 178 21.81 -1.71 -21.30
CA ILE A 178 22.96 -2.26 -22.04
C ILE A 178 22.91 -1.92 -23.53
N GLU A 179 21.71 -1.91 -24.11
CA GLU A 179 21.49 -1.67 -25.52
C GLU A 179 21.73 -0.21 -25.93
N SER A 180 21.25 0.74 -25.11
CA SER A 180 21.29 2.17 -25.42
C SER A 180 22.41 2.94 -24.71
N ALA A 181 23.08 2.32 -23.75
CA ALA A 181 24.05 2.94 -22.83
C ALA A 181 23.48 4.15 -22.06
N THR A 182 22.15 4.22 -21.91
CA THR A 182 21.49 5.31 -21.18
C THR A 182 21.33 4.97 -19.70
N GLN A 183 21.39 5.98 -18.84
CA GLN A 183 21.13 5.83 -17.41
C GLN A 183 19.65 5.81 -17.15
N VAL A 184 19.21 4.81 -16.35
CA VAL A 184 17.81 4.58 -16.00
C VAL A 184 17.67 4.35 -14.50
N ALA A 185 16.49 4.55 -13.95
CA ALA A 185 16.13 4.18 -12.59
C ALA A 185 15.35 2.85 -12.61
N VAL A 186 15.91 1.82 -11.97
CA VAL A 186 15.27 0.51 -11.86
C VAL A 186 14.72 0.34 -10.45
N LYS A 187 13.40 0.31 -10.32
CA LYS A 187 12.69 0.03 -9.07
C LYS A 187 12.40 -1.46 -8.99
N LEU A 188 12.89 -2.10 -7.94
CA LEU A 188 12.65 -3.50 -7.62
C LEU A 188 11.69 -3.62 -6.46
N GLN A 189 10.72 -4.51 -6.57
CA GLN A 189 9.80 -4.88 -5.50
C GLN A 189 9.85 -6.37 -5.27
N ARG A 190 10.13 -6.80 -4.03
CA ARG A 190 10.16 -8.22 -3.67
C ARG A 190 8.80 -8.87 -3.83
N MET A 191 8.83 -10.12 -4.25
CA MET A 191 7.67 -10.96 -4.47
C MET A 191 7.68 -12.23 -3.60
N THR A 192 8.49 -12.29 -2.53
CA THR A 192 8.71 -13.50 -1.73
C THR A 192 7.47 -14.05 -1.04
N ASP A 193 6.41 -13.23 -0.88
CA ASP A 193 5.13 -13.63 -0.27
C ASP A 193 3.91 -13.05 -1.02
N VAL A 194 4.12 -12.56 -2.24
CA VAL A 194 3.07 -11.89 -3.02
C VAL A 194 2.31 -12.90 -3.85
N SER A 195 0.98 -12.88 -3.75
CA SER A 195 0.12 -13.75 -4.55
C SER A 195 0.25 -13.44 -6.05
N GLU A 196 0.01 -14.45 -6.89
CA GLU A 196 -0.09 -14.30 -8.35
C GLU A 196 -1.03 -13.14 -8.77
N VAL A 197 -2.02 -12.87 -7.93
CA VAL A 197 -2.97 -11.76 -8.09
C VAL A 197 -2.27 -10.41 -7.97
N GLN A 198 -1.45 -10.20 -6.95
CA GLN A 198 -0.73 -8.93 -6.74
C GLN A 198 0.29 -8.68 -7.86
N ARG A 199 0.95 -9.76 -8.36
CA ARG A 199 1.82 -9.68 -9.53
C ARG A 199 1.07 -9.20 -10.77
N LYS A 200 -0.11 -9.76 -11.04
CA LYS A 200 -0.97 -9.33 -12.15
C LYS A 200 -1.43 -7.88 -12.00
N TRP A 201 -1.76 -7.46 -10.77
CA TRP A 201 -2.12 -6.07 -10.49
C TRP A 201 -0.95 -5.12 -10.76
N PHE A 202 0.26 -5.43 -10.29
CA PHE A 202 1.45 -4.64 -10.55
C PHE A 202 1.69 -4.45 -12.05
N LEU A 203 1.70 -5.54 -12.81
CA LEU A 203 1.93 -5.51 -14.26
C LEU A 203 0.83 -4.72 -14.99
N ARG A 204 -0.42 -4.85 -14.57
CA ARG A 204 -1.54 -4.07 -15.12
C ARG A 204 -1.40 -2.56 -14.86
N GLU A 205 -1.00 -2.18 -13.66
CA GLU A 205 -0.78 -0.77 -13.34
C GLU A 205 0.40 -0.20 -14.13
N CYS A 206 1.50 -0.96 -14.29
CA CYS A 206 2.61 -0.56 -15.15
C CYS A 206 2.16 -0.40 -16.62
N ASP A 207 1.33 -1.31 -17.14
CA ASP A 207 0.76 -1.21 -18.49
C ASP A 207 -0.12 0.03 -18.67
N LEU A 208 -0.88 0.42 -17.66
CA LEU A 208 -1.67 1.66 -17.69
C LEU A 208 -0.77 2.90 -17.67
N LEU A 209 0.26 2.90 -16.84
CA LEU A 209 1.23 4.00 -16.74
C LEU A 209 2.03 4.18 -18.02
N SER A 210 2.45 3.08 -18.68
CA SER A 210 3.23 3.14 -19.93
C SER A 210 2.49 3.80 -21.10
N LYS A 211 1.16 3.93 -20.99
CA LYS A 211 0.31 4.61 -21.99
C LYS A 211 0.18 6.11 -21.77
N ILE A 212 0.67 6.62 -20.63
CA ILE A 212 0.65 8.05 -20.33
C ILE A 212 1.87 8.69 -21.00
N ASN A 213 1.62 9.58 -21.94
CA ASN A 213 2.65 10.41 -22.53
C ASN A 213 2.39 11.86 -22.10
N HIS A 214 3.13 12.33 -21.09
CA HIS A 214 3.01 13.70 -20.59
C HIS A 214 4.32 14.17 -19.97
N ARG A 215 4.78 15.34 -20.34
CA ARG A 215 6.07 15.92 -19.92
C ARG A 215 6.32 16.00 -18.40
N SER A 216 5.26 15.94 -17.58
CA SER A 216 5.34 15.98 -16.11
C SER A 216 5.02 14.63 -15.46
N VAL A 217 5.01 13.54 -16.23
CA VAL A 217 4.87 12.15 -15.76
C VAL A 217 6.06 11.38 -16.33
N ALA A 218 6.74 10.58 -15.51
CA ALA A 218 7.89 9.80 -15.96
C ALA A 218 7.46 8.73 -16.97
N ASP A 219 8.23 8.59 -18.03
CA ASP A 219 8.02 7.53 -19.01
C ASP A 219 8.40 6.17 -18.41
N VAL A 220 7.53 5.18 -18.62
CA VAL A 220 7.80 3.78 -18.30
C VAL A 220 8.57 3.17 -19.47
N LEU A 221 9.87 2.94 -19.26
CA LEU A 221 10.76 2.41 -20.31
C LEU A 221 10.63 0.89 -20.45
N ASP A 222 10.46 0.20 -19.31
CA ASP A 222 10.29 -1.24 -19.24
C ASP A 222 9.67 -1.64 -17.91
N TYR A 223 9.02 -2.79 -17.87
CA TYR A 223 8.52 -3.39 -16.63
C TYR A 223 8.34 -4.89 -16.79
N GLY A 224 8.42 -5.61 -15.70
CA GLY A 224 8.25 -7.06 -15.73
C GLY A 224 8.32 -7.70 -14.37
N ALA A 225 8.43 -9.01 -14.39
CA ALA A 225 8.56 -9.81 -13.19
C ALA A 225 9.51 -10.98 -13.40
N THR A 226 10.35 -11.22 -12.41
CA THR A 226 11.16 -12.42 -12.25
C THR A 226 10.53 -13.33 -11.17
N PRO A 227 11.05 -14.54 -10.92
CA PRO A 227 10.60 -15.33 -9.78
C PRO A 227 10.77 -14.64 -8.41
N GLU A 228 11.76 -13.73 -8.28
CA GLU A 228 12.15 -13.10 -7.02
C GLU A 228 11.58 -11.70 -6.84
N CYS A 229 11.29 -10.98 -7.94
CA CYS A 229 10.83 -9.59 -7.87
C CYS A 229 10.00 -9.16 -9.07
N CYS A 230 9.19 -8.11 -8.88
CA CYS A 230 8.72 -7.26 -9.96
C CYS A 230 9.67 -6.08 -10.15
N TYR A 231 9.79 -5.59 -11.37
CA TYR A 231 10.61 -4.43 -11.68
C TYR A 231 9.88 -3.42 -12.56
N LEU A 232 10.25 -2.16 -12.40
CA LEU A 232 9.81 -1.02 -13.19
C LEU A 232 11.03 -0.18 -13.53
N VAL A 233 11.21 0.14 -14.80
CA VAL A 233 12.31 0.96 -15.33
C VAL A 233 11.74 2.29 -15.78
N LEU A 234 12.31 3.36 -15.27
CA LEU A 234 11.94 4.74 -15.54
C LEU A 234 13.18 5.56 -15.98
N ASP A 235 12.94 6.73 -16.52
CA ASP A 235 14.00 7.71 -16.70
C ASP A 235 14.72 8.03 -15.40
N TYR A 236 16.03 8.26 -15.48
CA TYR A 236 16.81 8.74 -14.36
C TYR A 236 16.90 10.26 -14.35
N PHE A 237 16.61 10.88 -13.21
CA PHE A 237 16.63 12.34 -13.01
C PHE A 237 17.80 12.75 -12.12
N PRO A 238 18.94 13.20 -12.68
CA PRO A 238 20.14 13.52 -11.92
C PRO A 238 20.03 14.77 -11.04
N CYS A 239 19.07 15.68 -11.36
CA CYS A 239 18.86 16.92 -10.61
C CYS A 239 18.20 16.74 -9.24
N GLY A 240 17.85 15.48 -8.87
CA GLY A 240 17.23 15.15 -7.59
C GLY A 240 15.73 15.45 -7.57
N SER A 241 15.19 15.49 -6.37
CA SER A 241 13.75 15.61 -6.12
C SER A 241 13.35 17.01 -5.63
N LEU A 242 12.07 17.32 -5.70
CA LEU A 242 11.51 18.52 -5.06
C LEU A 242 11.78 18.54 -3.55
N ARG A 243 11.91 17.39 -2.89
CA ARG A 243 12.34 17.30 -1.48
C ARG A 243 13.75 17.89 -1.30
N ASP A 244 14.66 17.64 -2.23
CA ASP A 244 16.01 18.18 -2.18
C ASP A 244 16.01 19.68 -2.47
N ARG A 245 15.17 20.15 -3.38
CA ARG A 245 14.98 21.57 -3.70
C ARG A 245 14.42 22.37 -2.53
N LEU A 246 13.48 21.75 -1.75
CA LEU A 246 12.86 22.36 -0.56
C LEU A 246 13.82 22.56 0.64
N ARG A 247 15.05 22.07 0.56
CA ARG A 247 16.10 22.40 1.56
C ARG A 247 16.53 23.87 1.51
N ASN A 248 16.23 24.52 0.39
CA ASN A 248 16.50 25.94 0.19
C ASN A 248 15.18 26.69 -0.01
N PRO A 249 15.10 27.97 0.35
CA PRO A 249 13.90 28.77 0.09
C PRO A 249 13.50 28.73 -1.39
N ILE A 250 12.20 28.72 -1.63
CA ILE A 250 11.61 28.75 -2.96
C ILE A 250 10.86 30.07 -3.10
N SER A 251 10.97 30.73 -4.26
CA SER A 251 10.18 31.94 -4.56
C SER A 251 8.70 31.57 -4.69
N GLU A 252 7.81 32.52 -4.47
CA GLU A 252 6.37 32.34 -4.68
C GLU A 252 6.08 31.93 -6.14
N ASP A 253 6.76 32.55 -7.11
CA ASP A 253 6.60 32.24 -8.53
C ASP A 253 7.02 30.79 -8.86
N ASP A 254 8.15 30.30 -8.31
CA ASP A 254 8.57 28.91 -8.47
C ASP A 254 7.59 27.95 -7.80
N ALA A 255 7.12 28.28 -6.58
CA ALA A 255 6.15 27.47 -5.85
C ALA A 255 4.86 27.27 -6.65
N LEU A 256 4.36 28.33 -7.25
CA LEU A 256 3.16 28.31 -8.06
C LEU A 256 3.35 27.60 -9.40
N ASN A 257 4.52 27.79 -10.03
CA ASN A 257 4.88 27.07 -11.25
C ASN A 257 4.95 25.55 -10.99
N TYR A 258 5.59 25.12 -9.90
CA TYR A 258 5.60 23.71 -9.50
C TYR A 258 4.19 23.20 -9.20
N ALA A 259 3.37 23.97 -8.49
CA ALA A 259 2.00 23.59 -8.20
C ALA A 259 1.15 23.37 -9.47
N LEU A 260 1.31 24.24 -10.49
CA LEU A 260 0.63 24.06 -11.77
C LEU A 260 1.09 22.77 -12.47
N GLN A 261 2.38 22.49 -12.50
CA GLN A 261 2.91 21.27 -13.12
C GLN A 261 2.43 19.99 -12.42
N ILE A 262 2.38 19.99 -11.07
CA ILE A 262 1.82 18.89 -10.29
C ILE A 262 0.33 18.70 -10.62
N GLY A 263 -0.42 19.79 -10.64
CA GLY A 263 -1.85 19.74 -10.94
C GLY A 263 -2.14 19.26 -12.36
N ASP A 264 -1.37 19.71 -13.36
CA ASP A 264 -1.50 19.26 -14.75
C ASP A 264 -1.14 17.78 -14.89
N ALA A 265 -0.09 17.29 -14.20
CA ALA A 265 0.24 15.87 -14.14
C ALA A 265 -0.89 15.03 -13.53
N LEU A 266 -1.47 15.49 -12.40
CA LEU A 266 -2.62 14.82 -11.77
C LEU A 266 -3.84 14.77 -12.71
N CYS A 267 -4.10 15.81 -13.52
CA CYS A 267 -5.20 15.77 -14.49
C CYS A 267 -5.04 14.61 -15.48
N VAL A 268 -3.83 14.39 -15.98
CA VAL A 268 -3.56 13.32 -16.97
C VAL A 268 -3.63 11.94 -16.33
N VAL A 269 -3.04 11.79 -15.15
CA VAL A 269 -3.04 10.53 -14.40
C VAL A 269 -4.46 10.11 -14.01
N HIS A 270 -5.26 11.05 -13.51
CA HIS A 270 -6.65 10.80 -13.13
C HIS A 270 -7.55 10.51 -14.35
N ALA A 271 -7.28 11.13 -15.51
CA ALA A 271 -7.98 10.83 -16.76
C ALA A 271 -7.70 9.39 -17.25
N ALA A 272 -6.53 8.82 -16.92
CA ALA A 272 -6.20 7.43 -17.17
C ALA A 272 -6.77 6.46 -16.09
N ASN A 273 -7.62 6.95 -15.17
CA ASN A 273 -8.17 6.20 -14.03
C ASN A 273 -7.10 5.65 -13.08
N ILE A 274 -5.97 6.34 -12.98
CA ILE A 274 -4.90 6.02 -12.04
C ILE A 274 -4.96 7.00 -10.88
N VAL A 275 -4.81 6.50 -9.65
CA VAL A 275 -4.66 7.29 -8.42
C VAL A 275 -3.22 7.14 -7.95
N HIS A 276 -2.53 8.24 -7.67
CA HIS A 276 -1.11 8.22 -7.29
C HIS A 276 -0.87 7.62 -5.89
N ARG A 277 -1.74 7.94 -4.92
CA ARG A 277 -1.78 7.39 -3.54
C ARG A 277 -0.59 7.74 -2.64
N ASP A 278 0.52 8.23 -3.17
CA ASP A 278 1.74 8.58 -2.41
C ASP A 278 2.40 9.87 -2.95
N LEU A 279 1.58 10.87 -3.27
CA LEU A 279 2.06 12.17 -3.76
C LEU A 279 2.80 12.91 -2.63
N LYS A 280 4.08 13.20 -2.87
CA LYS A 280 4.97 13.90 -1.93
C LYS A 280 6.18 14.47 -2.66
N PRO A 281 6.92 15.44 -2.10
CA PRO A 281 8.05 16.06 -2.78
C PRO A 281 9.17 15.10 -3.19
N SER A 282 9.38 13.98 -2.52
CA SER A 282 10.37 12.97 -2.93
C SER A 282 9.97 12.16 -4.17
N ASN A 283 8.69 12.18 -4.56
CA ASN A 283 8.17 11.52 -5.74
C ASN A 283 7.95 12.48 -6.91
N LEU A 284 8.52 13.69 -6.83
CA LEU A 284 8.50 14.74 -7.84
C LEU A 284 9.95 15.06 -8.18
N MET A 285 10.43 14.60 -9.32
CA MET A 285 11.81 14.76 -9.75
C MET A 285 11.99 16.04 -10.56
N LEU A 286 13.17 16.62 -10.49
CA LEU A 286 13.55 17.81 -11.24
C LEU A 286 14.37 17.44 -12.47
N THR A 287 14.06 18.11 -13.58
CA THR A 287 14.87 18.09 -14.79
C THR A 287 15.84 19.30 -14.78
N ASP A 288 16.80 19.32 -15.68
CA ASP A 288 17.78 20.38 -15.85
C ASP A 288 17.14 21.74 -16.23
N ASP A 289 16.00 21.71 -16.91
CA ASP A 289 15.19 22.90 -17.25
C ASP A 289 14.22 23.32 -16.12
N ASN A 290 14.43 22.84 -14.89
CA ASN A 290 13.63 23.14 -13.69
C ASN A 290 12.15 22.73 -13.81
N ARG A 291 11.87 21.68 -14.57
CA ARG A 291 10.53 21.09 -14.71
C ARG A 291 10.35 19.93 -13.71
N LEU A 292 9.13 19.75 -13.21
CA LEU A 292 8.78 18.61 -12.36
C LEU A 292 8.28 17.43 -13.20
N VAL A 293 8.74 16.25 -12.82
CA VAL A 293 8.30 14.96 -13.34
C VAL A 293 7.83 14.08 -12.18
N MET A 294 6.58 13.67 -12.23
CA MET A 294 5.96 12.78 -11.24
C MET A 294 6.40 11.35 -11.47
N ILE A 295 6.91 10.72 -10.41
CA ILE A 295 7.33 9.33 -10.39
C ILE A 295 6.58 8.57 -9.28
N ASP A 296 6.75 7.26 -9.25
CA ASP A 296 6.46 6.40 -8.11
C ASP A 296 4.97 6.36 -7.72
N PHE A 297 4.12 6.06 -8.69
CA PHE A 297 2.72 5.72 -8.46
C PHE A 297 2.64 4.54 -7.49
N GLY A 298 1.77 4.61 -6.51
CA GLY A 298 1.70 3.65 -5.39
C GLY A 298 1.40 2.20 -5.79
N LEU A 299 2.11 1.68 -6.80
CA LEU A 299 2.01 0.33 -7.38
C LEU A 299 2.12 -0.79 -6.33
N ALA A 300 2.85 -0.52 -5.25
CA ALA A 300 3.01 -1.45 -4.13
C ALA A 300 1.78 -1.52 -3.20
N ARG A 301 0.79 -0.61 -3.37
CA ARG A 301 -0.37 -0.46 -2.48
C ARG A 301 -1.69 -0.94 -3.11
N SER A 302 -1.63 -1.58 -4.26
CA SER A 302 -2.77 -2.16 -4.97
C SER A 302 -3.20 -3.47 -4.30
N GLY A 303 -4.09 -3.36 -3.40
CA GLY A 303 -4.69 -4.45 -2.61
C GLY A 303 -4.89 -3.93 -1.20
N THR A 304 -6.10 -3.89 -0.71
CA THR A 304 -6.66 -3.60 0.62
C THR A 304 -5.73 -3.37 1.83
N ALA A 305 -4.47 -3.02 1.60
CA ALA A 305 -3.54 -2.66 2.66
C ALA A 305 -3.88 -1.24 3.13
N SER A 306 -4.81 -1.16 4.09
CA SER A 306 -4.88 -0.02 5.00
C SER A 306 -3.46 0.33 5.45
N LEU A 307 -3.18 1.61 5.62
CA LEU A 307 -1.93 2.10 6.21
C LEU A 307 -1.73 1.36 7.54
N ASP A 308 -0.85 0.37 7.52
CA ASP A 308 -0.39 -0.27 8.75
C ASP A 308 0.52 0.74 9.42
N ILE A 309 -0.03 1.50 10.37
CA ILE A 309 0.65 2.59 11.10
C ILE A 309 1.89 2.06 11.84
N THR A 310 1.92 0.73 12.04
CA THR A 310 3.02 0.01 12.71
C THR A 310 3.99 -0.64 11.74
N HIS A 311 3.71 -0.62 10.42
CA HIS A 311 4.58 -1.27 9.45
C HIS A 311 5.81 -0.38 9.17
N PRO A 312 7.04 -0.93 9.22
CA PRO A 312 8.28 -0.20 8.93
C PRO A 312 8.35 0.45 7.54
N SER A 313 7.44 0.09 6.64
CA SER A 313 7.34 0.66 5.29
C SER A 313 6.68 2.06 5.22
N ILE A 314 6.24 2.63 6.35
CA ILE A 314 6.00 4.08 6.42
C ILE A 314 7.38 4.73 6.40
N SER A 315 7.87 4.98 5.19
CA SER A 315 9.12 5.69 4.95
C SER A 315 9.10 7.02 5.71
N VAL A 316 10.21 7.35 6.34
CA VAL A 316 10.42 8.67 6.98
C VAL A 316 10.03 9.76 5.98
N GLY A 317 8.91 10.48 6.25
CA GLY A 317 8.36 11.52 5.38
C GLY A 317 6.98 11.24 4.77
N SER A 318 6.51 10.00 4.65
CA SER A 318 5.18 9.68 4.10
C SER A 318 3.99 10.13 4.99
N PRO A 319 4.05 10.08 6.34
CA PRO A 319 2.91 10.46 7.17
C PRO A 319 2.47 11.92 7.02
N TYR A 320 3.35 12.82 6.57
CA TYR A 320 3.04 14.24 6.41
C TYR A 320 2.09 14.57 5.24
N TYR A 321 1.88 13.65 4.29
CA TYR A 321 1.13 13.90 3.05
C TYR A 321 -0.11 13.01 2.92
N VAL A 322 -0.36 12.15 3.90
CA VAL A 322 -1.45 11.17 3.86
C VAL A 322 -2.80 11.83 4.09
N SER A 323 -3.81 11.42 3.34
CA SER A 323 -5.17 11.95 3.51
C SER A 323 -5.93 11.28 4.68
N PRO A 324 -6.92 11.98 5.30
CA PRO A 324 -7.73 11.43 6.38
C PRO A 324 -8.41 10.09 6.05
N GLU A 325 -8.93 9.94 4.83
CA GLU A 325 -9.55 8.70 4.37
C GLU A 325 -8.55 7.55 4.20
N GLN A 326 -7.32 7.84 3.77
CA GLN A 326 -6.25 6.83 3.75
C GLN A 326 -5.87 6.39 5.16
N ILE A 327 -5.81 7.32 6.12
CA ILE A 327 -5.58 7.00 7.54
C ILE A 327 -6.72 6.13 8.09
N ALA A 328 -7.96 6.38 7.66
CA ALA A 328 -9.13 5.60 8.03
C ALA A 328 -9.20 4.22 7.34
N GLY A 329 -8.28 3.92 6.41
CA GLY A 329 -8.25 2.67 5.66
C GLY A 329 -9.36 2.56 4.62
N GLN A 330 -9.93 3.68 4.17
CA GLN A 330 -10.90 3.72 3.09
C GLN A 330 -10.20 3.54 1.75
N GLU A 331 -10.95 3.10 0.74
CA GLU A 331 -10.41 2.93 -0.61
C GLU A 331 -9.99 4.30 -1.19
N PRO A 332 -8.71 4.48 -1.59
CA PRO A 332 -8.23 5.74 -2.12
C PRO A 332 -8.89 6.06 -3.48
N ASN A 333 -9.26 7.32 -3.66
CA ASN A 333 -9.73 7.86 -4.92
C ASN A 333 -8.96 9.14 -5.28
N VAL A 334 -9.26 9.76 -6.41
CA VAL A 334 -8.56 10.97 -6.89
C VAL A 334 -8.49 12.11 -5.87
N ARG A 335 -9.43 12.17 -4.92
CA ARG A 335 -9.46 13.22 -3.89
C ARG A 335 -8.41 13.03 -2.81
N CYS A 336 -7.86 11.82 -2.62
CA CYS A 336 -6.71 11.65 -1.73
C CYS A 336 -5.45 12.30 -2.30
N ASP A 337 -5.24 12.25 -3.63
CA ASP A 337 -4.14 12.94 -4.29
C ASP A 337 -4.31 14.46 -4.23
N LEU A 338 -5.56 14.97 -4.31
CA LEU A 338 -5.84 16.40 -4.14
C LEU A 338 -5.53 16.90 -2.73
N TYR A 339 -5.76 16.08 -1.71
CA TYR A 339 -5.34 16.39 -0.35
C TYR A 339 -3.81 16.46 -0.23
N SER A 340 -3.11 15.43 -0.72
CA SER A 340 -1.65 15.40 -0.74
C SER A 340 -1.07 16.57 -1.54
N PHE A 341 -1.71 16.94 -2.67
CA PHE A 341 -1.36 18.14 -3.45
C PHE A 341 -1.53 19.41 -2.60
N GLY A 342 -2.61 19.53 -1.81
CA GLY A 342 -2.82 20.63 -0.88
C GLY A 342 -1.71 20.75 0.17
N VAL A 343 -1.24 19.61 0.70
CA VAL A 343 -0.10 19.59 1.64
C VAL A 343 1.19 20.05 0.95
N VAL A 344 1.48 19.55 -0.25
CA VAL A 344 2.66 19.95 -1.03
C VAL A 344 2.60 21.44 -1.38
N LEU A 345 1.44 21.95 -1.80
CA LEU A 345 1.27 23.38 -2.10
C LEU A 345 1.47 24.26 -0.85
N TYR A 346 0.93 23.86 0.30
CA TYR A 346 1.15 24.56 1.55
C TYR A 346 2.65 24.61 1.90
N GLU A 347 3.36 23.49 1.77
CA GLU A 347 4.81 23.40 2.02
C GLU A 347 5.61 24.25 1.02
N LEU A 348 5.26 24.25 -0.25
CA LEU A 348 5.88 25.10 -1.28
C LEU A 348 5.76 26.59 -0.95
N LEU A 349 4.59 27.02 -0.48
CA LEU A 349 4.31 28.42 -0.18
C LEU A 349 4.92 28.88 1.16
N THR A 350 5.04 27.99 2.14
CA THR A 350 5.42 28.38 3.53
C THR A 350 6.78 27.84 3.96
N GLY A 351 7.35 26.89 3.22
CA GLY A 351 8.56 26.17 3.60
C GLY A 351 8.33 25.11 4.70
N SER A 352 7.09 24.86 5.12
CA SER A 352 6.76 23.93 6.20
C SER A 352 5.50 23.14 5.90
N VAL A 353 5.41 21.91 6.39
CA VAL A 353 4.18 21.11 6.30
C VAL A 353 3.06 21.69 7.18
N PRO A 354 1.77 21.58 6.78
CA PRO A 354 0.66 22.13 7.57
C PRO A 354 0.43 21.39 8.89
N PHE A 355 0.77 20.12 8.95
CA PHE A 355 0.56 19.26 10.10
C PHE A 355 1.86 18.57 10.47
N ALA A 356 2.44 18.97 11.59
CA ALA A 356 3.65 18.40 12.18
C ALA A 356 3.34 17.84 13.56
N GLY A 357 4.16 16.94 14.08
CA GLY A 357 4.00 16.34 15.41
C GLY A 357 5.28 15.67 15.86
N ARG A 358 5.33 15.28 17.15
CA ARG A 358 6.47 14.62 17.79
C ARG A 358 6.50 13.12 17.52
N SER A 359 5.39 12.58 17.04
CA SER A 359 5.23 11.17 16.69
C SER A 359 4.40 11.00 15.41
N ILE A 360 4.52 9.86 14.74
CA ILE A 360 3.69 9.52 13.58
C ILE A 360 2.21 9.56 13.97
N ALA A 361 1.84 9.01 15.13
CA ALA A 361 0.46 9.01 15.61
C ALA A 361 -0.11 10.43 15.76
N GLU A 362 0.67 11.37 16.30
CA GLU A 362 0.29 12.77 16.44
C GLU A 362 0.11 13.45 15.07
N ILE A 363 1.01 13.22 14.13
CA ILE A 363 0.90 13.74 12.76
C ILE A 363 -0.39 13.23 12.10
N LEU A 364 -0.66 11.92 12.18
CA LEU A 364 -1.86 11.33 11.62
C LEU A 364 -3.14 11.86 12.26
N GLU A 365 -3.12 12.11 13.57
CA GLU A 365 -4.27 12.71 14.25
C GLU A 365 -4.49 14.18 13.81
N HIS A 366 -3.42 14.94 13.59
CA HIS A 366 -3.53 16.30 13.03
C HIS A 366 -4.15 16.28 11.63
N HIS A 367 -3.81 15.34 10.78
CA HIS A 367 -4.46 15.18 9.47
C HIS A 367 -5.96 14.91 9.61
N ARG A 368 -6.39 14.19 10.66
CA ARG A 368 -7.80 13.82 10.85
C ARG A 368 -8.65 14.96 11.42
N VAL A 369 -8.14 15.70 12.40
CA VAL A 369 -8.98 16.61 13.22
C VAL A 369 -8.50 18.04 13.27
N THR A 370 -7.19 18.33 13.10
CA THR A 370 -6.70 19.69 13.29
C THR A 370 -7.11 20.59 12.13
N PRO A 371 -7.67 21.77 12.41
CA PRO A 371 -8.01 22.74 11.36
C PRO A 371 -6.80 23.12 10.50
N VAL A 372 -7.07 23.50 9.27
CA VAL A 372 -6.04 23.96 8.33
C VAL A 372 -5.37 25.23 8.89
N PRO A 373 -4.03 25.26 9.00
CA PRO A 373 -3.35 26.44 9.52
C PRO A 373 -3.53 27.66 8.61
N ARG A 374 -3.58 28.84 9.22
CA ARG A 374 -3.65 30.08 8.49
C ARG A 374 -2.33 30.39 7.78
N LEU A 375 -2.42 30.72 6.49
CA LEU A 375 -1.27 31.21 5.74
C LEU A 375 -0.81 32.60 6.25
N PRO A 376 0.49 32.90 6.12
CA PRO A 376 1.02 34.24 6.39
C PRO A 376 0.21 35.33 5.68
N PRO A 377 0.16 36.57 6.18
CA PRO A 377 -0.64 37.65 5.61
C PRO A 377 -0.41 37.87 4.11
N ALA A 378 0.83 37.80 3.65
CA ALA A 378 1.18 37.95 2.24
C ALA A 378 0.58 36.89 1.32
N LEU A 379 0.35 35.66 1.84
CA LEU A 379 -0.14 34.49 1.09
C LEU A 379 -1.64 34.20 1.34
N ARG A 380 -2.33 35.05 2.09
CA ARG A 380 -3.75 34.84 2.47
C ARG A 380 -4.70 34.66 1.31
N HIS A 381 -4.38 35.20 0.17
CA HIS A 381 -5.21 35.07 -1.04
C HIS A 381 -5.27 33.64 -1.58
N TYR A 382 -4.35 32.75 -1.17
CA TYR A 382 -4.39 31.31 -1.45
C TYR A 382 -5.16 30.50 -0.38
N GLN A 383 -5.58 31.11 0.75
CA GLN A 383 -6.18 30.37 1.85
C GLN A 383 -7.39 29.54 1.44
N THR A 384 -8.31 30.10 0.67
CA THR A 384 -9.52 29.40 0.22
C THR A 384 -9.19 28.15 -0.63
N LEU A 385 -8.15 28.24 -1.48
CA LEU A 385 -7.67 27.09 -2.27
C LEU A 385 -7.12 26.00 -1.33
N ILE A 386 -6.26 26.39 -0.39
CA ILE A 386 -5.65 25.48 0.60
C ILE A 386 -6.71 24.86 1.50
N ASP A 387 -7.64 25.64 2.04
CA ASP A 387 -8.73 25.14 2.89
C ASP A 387 -9.56 24.06 2.17
N ARG A 388 -9.86 24.29 0.88
CA ARG A 388 -10.64 23.36 0.10
C ARG A 388 -9.85 22.10 -0.28
N LEU A 389 -8.57 22.21 -0.62
CA LEU A 389 -7.71 21.03 -0.88
C LEU A 389 -7.52 20.20 0.40
N LEU A 390 -7.31 20.83 1.55
CA LEU A 390 -7.05 20.18 2.84
C LEU A 390 -8.33 19.90 3.67
N ALA A 391 -9.52 20.05 3.09
CA ALA A 391 -10.77 19.70 3.76
C ALA A 391 -10.72 18.25 4.23
N LYS A 392 -11.19 17.99 5.47
CA LYS A 392 -11.10 16.67 6.11
C LYS A 392 -11.99 15.66 5.42
N SER A 393 -13.22 16.06 5.07
CA SER A 393 -14.14 15.28 4.27
C SER A 393 -13.74 15.34 2.79
N PRO A 394 -13.55 14.20 2.10
CA PRO A 394 -13.23 14.21 0.66
C PRO A 394 -14.25 14.94 -0.20
N GLN A 395 -15.53 14.92 0.20
CA GLN A 395 -16.63 15.55 -0.55
C GLN A 395 -16.55 17.08 -0.54
N ASP A 396 -15.90 17.67 0.45
CA ASP A 396 -15.73 19.12 0.57
C ASP A 396 -14.53 19.64 -0.25
N ARG A 397 -13.72 18.74 -0.82
CA ARG A 397 -12.60 19.07 -1.70
C ARG A 397 -13.09 19.34 -3.13
N TYR A 398 -12.16 19.70 -4.00
CA TYR A 398 -12.41 19.75 -5.44
C TYR A 398 -12.81 18.37 -5.97
N ALA A 399 -13.69 18.32 -6.97
CA ALA A 399 -14.10 17.05 -7.58
C ALA A 399 -13.00 16.48 -8.48
N SER A 400 -12.15 17.33 -9.05
CA SER A 400 -11.05 16.95 -9.94
C SER A 400 -9.81 17.84 -9.78
N ALA A 401 -8.67 17.35 -10.25
CA ALA A 401 -7.45 18.15 -10.35
C ALA A 401 -7.64 19.37 -11.26
N GLY A 402 -8.42 19.24 -12.33
CA GLY A 402 -8.72 20.35 -13.25
C GLY A 402 -9.43 21.52 -12.58
N GLU A 403 -10.38 21.27 -11.66
CA GLU A 403 -11.04 22.34 -10.88
C GLU A 403 -10.03 23.08 -9.98
N ALA A 404 -9.15 22.33 -9.30
CA ALA A 404 -8.12 22.92 -8.44
C ALA A 404 -7.13 23.77 -9.24
N VAL A 405 -6.65 23.27 -10.39
CA VAL A 405 -5.75 23.98 -11.31
C VAL A 405 -6.42 25.23 -11.88
N ALA A 406 -7.68 25.17 -12.29
CA ALA A 406 -8.41 26.34 -12.78
C ALA A 406 -8.53 27.43 -11.70
N THR A 407 -8.79 27.04 -10.44
CA THR A 407 -8.80 27.96 -9.30
C THR A 407 -7.41 28.60 -9.11
N LEU A 408 -6.33 27.80 -9.13
CA LEU A 408 -4.96 28.29 -8.97
C LEU A 408 -4.61 29.28 -10.09
N ARG A 409 -4.91 28.95 -11.36
CA ARG A 409 -4.69 29.86 -12.51
C ARG A 409 -5.45 31.17 -12.37
N THR A 410 -6.68 31.14 -11.87
CA THR A 410 -7.47 32.36 -11.62
C THR A 410 -6.84 33.26 -10.55
N LEU A 411 -6.22 32.67 -9.53
CA LEU A 411 -5.51 33.43 -8.50
C LEU A 411 -4.24 34.10 -9.04
N LEU A 412 -3.56 33.47 -9.99
CA LEU A 412 -2.36 34.00 -10.64
C LEU A 412 -2.67 35.17 -11.61
N THR A 413 -3.85 35.14 -12.23
CA THR A 413 -4.23 36.21 -13.20
C THR A 413 -4.81 37.46 -12.54
N LYS A 414 -5.22 37.39 -11.27
CA LYS A 414 -5.70 38.58 -10.54
C LYS A 414 -4.55 39.49 -10.21
N PRO A 415 -4.58 40.80 -10.60
CA PRO A 415 -3.55 41.73 -10.21
C PRO A 415 -3.47 41.81 -8.68
N GLN A 416 -2.34 41.38 -8.14
CA GLN A 416 -2.06 41.57 -6.73
C GLN A 416 -1.98 43.09 -6.47
N THR A 417 -2.92 43.61 -5.72
CA THR A 417 -2.77 44.94 -5.11
C THR A 417 -1.61 44.83 -4.11
N ARG A 418 -0.38 45.02 -4.63
CA ARG A 418 0.80 45.21 -3.79
C ARG A 418 0.54 46.47 -2.97
N THR A 419 0.06 46.32 -1.73
CA THR A 419 0.18 47.38 -0.74
C THR A 419 1.68 47.61 -0.55
N ARG A 420 2.23 48.57 -1.29
CA ARG A 420 3.50 49.17 -0.94
C ARG A 420 3.32 49.83 0.41
N ASN A 421 3.77 49.14 1.47
CA ASN A 421 4.01 49.83 2.73
C ASN A 421 5.22 50.75 2.46
N ALA A 422 4.93 52.04 2.52
CA ALA A 422 5.89 53.13 2.61
C ALA A 422 6.57 53.12 3.96
#